data_6592edea17a88cf95c3d09e4fa8dfba0
#
_entry.id   6592edea17a88cf95c3d09e4fa8dfba0
#
_cell.length_a   1.000
_cell.length_b   1.000
_cell.length_c   1.000
_cell.angle_alpha   90.00
_cell.angle_beta   90.00
_cell.angle_gamma   90.00
#
_symmetry.space_group_name_H-M   'P 1'
#
loop_
_entity.id
_entity.type
_entity.pdbx_description
1 polymer ?
#
loop_
_entity_poly.entity_id
_entity_poly.type
_entity_poly.pdbx_seq_one_letter_code
_entity_poly.pdbx_strand_id
1 'polypeptide(L)'
;MAHDPDGALSMLADMTGATDEKLRALARRLAGSIMVDLATRGRTRRRGIGKLVSQPFQSDGGDLDLDASMHGIVTARATASAVDIDELRITGWVKPATAYCLLVDRSGSMHGTPLANSAVAAAAVAHRAADYSVIAFAGDAVVTKSQDSDKSVEAVVNDVLVLRGAGTTDVALALRSAQVQLARSRAGRKITVLLSDCRATAKGDMHAAAAGLDELVILAPQGDADDAFAFGRAVGARVVTVAGPSHIPAALAEALGD
;
A
#
# COMPACT_ATOMS: atom_id res chain seq x y z
N MET A 1 27.83 -11.85 -17.60
CA MET A 1 27.27 -10.51 -17.38
C MET A 1 26.13 -10.67 -16.40
N ALA A 2 26.28 -10.18 -15.17
CA ALA A 2 25.21 -10.21 -14.20
C ALA A 2 24.07 -9.30 -14.73
N HIS A 3 22.86 -9.82 -14.81
CA HIS A 3 21.68 -9.01 -15.08
C HIS A 3 21.48 -8.11 -13.86
N ASP A 4 21.64 -6.80 -14.03
CA ASP A 4 21.26 -5.79 -13.07
C ASP A 4 19.81 -5.33 -13.36
N PRO A 5 18.80 -5.95 -12.74
CA PRO A 5 17.41 -5.62 -12.98
C PRO A 5 17.05 -4.22 -12.48
N ASP A 6 17.71 -3.74 -11.44
CA ASP A 6 17.43 -2.43 -10.84
C ASP A 6 17.97 -1.30 -11.70
N GLY A 7 19.18 -1.48 -12.29
CA GLY A 7 19.71 -0.56 -13.28
C GLY A 7 18.83 -0.45 -14.53
N ALA A 8 18.30 -1.58 -15.02
CA ALA A 8 17.40 -1.60 -16.16
C ALA A 8 16.06 -0.87 -15.84
N LEU A 9 15.51 -1.08 -14.66
CA LEU A 9 14.28 -0.41 -14.23
C LEU A 9 14.47 1.11 -14.04
N SER A 10 15.62 1.50 -13.49
CA SER A 10 15.99 2.92 -13.33
C SER A 10 16.12 3.60 -14.69
N MET A 11 16.78 2.95 -15.66
CA MET A 11 16.91 3.47 -17.02
C MET A 11 15.57 3.58 -17.73
N LEU A 12 14.69 2.59 -17.59
CA LEU A 12 13.32 2.66 -18.13
C LEU A 12 12.51 3.81 -17.51
N ALA A 13 12.65 4.03 -16.20
CA ALA A 13 12.01 5.15 -15.54
C ALA A 13 12.49 6.51 -16.08
N ASP A 14 13.79 6.66 -16.33
CA ASP A 14 14.36 7.87 -16.94
C ASP A 14 13.86 8.10 -18.38
N MET A 15 13.70 7.03 -19.16
CA MET A 15 13.17 7.12 -20.53
C MET A 15 11.71 7.61 -20.56
N THR A 16 10.94 7.51 -19.46
CA THR A 16 9.59 8.10 -19.39
C THR A 16 9.59 9.62 -19.48
N GLY A 17 10.73 10.26 -19.25
CA GLY A 17 10.98 11.68 -19.41
C GLY A 17 11.52 12.10 -20.79
N ALA A 18 11.71 11.17 -21.73
CA ALA A 18 12.28 11.45 -23.04
C ALA A 18 11.49 12.52 -23.83
N THR A 19 12.17 13.25 -24.71
CA THR A 19 11.58 14.33 -25.52
C THR A 19 10.65 13.79 -26.60
N ASP A 20 10.94 12.60 -27.15
CA ASP A 20 10.09 11.93 -28.14
C ASP A 20 8.85 11.32 -27.45
N GLU A 21 7.67 11.76 -27.87
CA GLU A 21 6.40 11.33 -27.27
C GLU A 21 6.08 9.85 -27.50
N LYS A 22 6.46 9.28 -28.65
CA LYS A 22 6.26 7.87 -28.96
C LYS A 22 7.18 7.00 -28.12
N LEU A 23 8.46 7.40 -27.99
CA LEU A 23 9.44 6.71 -27.15
C LEU A 23 9.01 6.75 -25.67
N ARG A 24 8.53 7.93 -25.23
CA ARG A 24 7.99 8.13 -23.88
C ARG A 24 6.80 7.23 -23.58
N ALA A 25 5.83 7.16 -24.49
CA ALA A 25 4.65 6.30 -24.34
C ALA A 25 5.03 4.81 -24.28
N LEU A 26 5.96 4.38 -25.13
CA LEU A 26 6.46 2.99 -25.13
C LEU A 26 7.22 2.67 -23.86
N ALA A 27 8.10 3.56 -23.40
CA ALA A 27 8.86 3.40 -22.17
C ALA A 27 7.93 3.28 -20.93
N ARG A 28 6.89 4.12 -20.84
CA ARG A 28 5.89 4.06 -19.77
C ARG A 28 5.15 2.73 -19.77
N ARG A 29 4.68 2.27 -20.91
CA ARG A 29 3.94 1.02 -21.04
C ARG A 29 4.81 -0.17 -20.64
N LEU A 30 6.07 -0.20 -21.08
CA LEU A 30 7.00 -1.27 -20.75
C LEU A 30 7.40 -1.21 -19.27
N ALA A 31 7.79 -0.05 -18.76
CA ALA A 31 8.12 0.15 -17.35
C ALA A 31 6.94 -0.23 -16.45
N GLY A 32 5.74 0.24 -16.76
CA GLY A 32 4.52 -0.06 -16.01
C GLY A 32 4.24 -1.55 -15.92
N SER A 33 4.32 -2.29 -17.03
CA SER A 33 4.07 -3.75 -17.02
C SER A 33 5.12 -4.53 -16.22
N ILE A 34 6.41 -4.18 -16.34
CA ILE A 34 7.49 -4.83 -15.60
C ILE A 34 7.38 -4.54 -14.10
N MET A 35 7.06 -3.30 -13.72
CA MET A 35 6.92 -2.90 -12.32
C MET A 35 5.71 -3.56 -11.65
N VAL A 36 4.60 -3.72 -12.37
CA VAL A 36 3.42 -4.48 -11.91
C VAL A 36 3.78 -5.97 -11.73
N ASP A 37 4.47 -6.59 -12.70
CA ASP A 37 4.90 -7.98 -12.61
C ASP A 37 5.87 -8.21 -11.43
N LEU A 38 6.82 -7.29 -11.23
CA LEU A 38 7.74 -7.34 -10.09
C LEU A 38 7.00 -7.26 -8.75
N ALA A 39 6.02 -6.37 -8.64
CA ALA A 39 5.22 -6.21 -7.43
C ALA A 39 4.42 -7.47 -7.06
N THR A 40 4.04 -8.29 -8.05
CA THR A 40 3.30 -9.55 -7.80
C THR A 40 4.18 -10.69 -7.30
N ARG A 41 5.47 -10.70 -7.66
CA ARG A 41 6.41 -11.77 -7.28
C ARG A 41 6.72 -11.82 -5.79
N GLY A 42 6.56 -10.71 -5.08
CA GLY A 42 6.82 -10.60 -3.63
C GLY A 42 5.70 -11.15 -2.72
N ARG A 43 4.65 -11.77 -3.27
CA ARG A 43 3.51 -12.26 -2.48
C ARG A 43 3.86 -13.55 -1.74
N THR A 44 4.25 -13.45 -0.48
CA THR A 44 4.22 -14.59 0.44
C THR A 44 2.79 -14.78 0.96
N ARG A 45 2.22 -15.97 0.72
CA ARG A 45 0.96 -16.39 1.36
C ARG A 45 1.25 -16.69 2.84
N ARG A 46 1.35 -15.68 3.68
CA ARG A 46 1.30 -15.90 5.11
C ARG A 46 -0.16 -15.86 5.60
N ARG A 47 -0.53 -16.87 6.39
CA ARG A 47 -1.79 -16.89 7.15
C ARG A 47 -1.67 -15.84 8.26
N GLY A 48 -2.18 -14.65 8.02
CA GLY A 48 -2.34 -13.66 9.09
C GLY A 48 -3.42 -14.12 10.07
N ILE A 49 -3.27 -13.75 11.34
CA ILE A 49 -4.27 -13.99 12.39
C ILE A 49 -5.49 -13.12 12.05
N GLY A 50 -6.60 -13.76 11.64
CA GLY A 50 -7.87 -13.08 11.43
C GLY A 50 -8.64 -12.92 12.73
N LYS A 51 -9.77 -12.23 12.68
CA LYS A 51 -10.79 -12.23 13.73
C LYS A 51 -11.80 -13.32 13.43
N LEU A 52 -12.16 -14.10 14.44
CA LEU A 52 -13.24 -15.08 14.33
C LEU A 52 -14.57 -14.31 14.29
N VAL A 53 -15.34 -14.47 13.23
CA VAL A 53 -16.59 -13.73 13.01
C VAL A 53 -17.66 -14.69 12.55
N SER A 54 -18.87 -14.53 13.07
CA SER A 54 -20.07 -15.20 12.57
C SER A 54 -20.49 -14.57 11.24
N GLN A 55 -20.65 -15.39 10.19
CA GLN A 55 -20.98 -14.95 8.83
C GLN A 55 -22.03 -15.90 8.21
N PRO A 56 -22.74 -15.49 7.15
CA PRO A 56 -23.66 -16.36 6.43
C PRO A 56 -22.98 -17.65 6.00
N PHE A 57 -23.75 -18.75 5.96
CA PHE A 57 -23.23 -20.05 5.56
C PHE A 57 -22.59 -20.00 4.18
N GLN A 58 -21.38 -20.57 4.08
CA GLN A 58 -20.66 -20.79 2.82
C GLN A 58 -20.12 -22.21 2.85
N SER A 59 -20.25 -22.92 1.72
CA SER A 59 -19.94 -24.36 1.63
C SER A 59 -18.47 -24.73 1.85
N ASP A 60 -17.55 -23.73 1.81
CA ASP A 60 -16.10 -23.91 1.83
C ASP A 60 -15.39 -23.28 3.03
N GLY A 61 -16.10 -22.86 4.07
CA GLY A 61 -15.40 -22.16 5.14
C GLY A 61 -16.08 -22.09 6.50
N GLY A 62 -15.43 -22.63 7.51
CA GLY A 62 -15.72 -22.39 8.91
C GLY A 62 -16.56 -23.48 9.60
N ASP A 63 -16.65 -23.38 10.92
CA ASP A 63 -17.48 -24.26 11.75
C ASP A 63 -18.88 -23.67 11.90
N LEU A 64 -19.91 -24.51 12.00
CA LEU A 64 -21.29 -24.05 12.20
C LEU A 64 -21.39 -23.28 13.54
N ASP A 65 -21.83 -22.04 13.46
CA ASP A 65 -22.17 -21.21 14.62
C ASP A 65 -23.56 -21.63 15.14
N LEU A 66 -23.56 -22.56 16.09
CA LEU A 66 -24.79 -23.12 16.62
C LEU A 66 -25.65 -22.05 17.33
N ASP A 67 -25.04 -21.13 18.07
CA ASP A 67 -25.78 -20.11 18.79
C ASP A 67 -26.48 -19.14 17.83
N ALA A 68 -25.77 -18.69 16.80
CA ALA A 68 -26.33 -17.79 15.79
C ALA A 68 -27.32 -18.50 14.82
N SER A 69 -27.22 -19.82 14.65
CA SER A 69 -28.12 -20.64 13.79
C SER A 69 -29.29 -21.25 14.53
N MET A 70 -29.33 -21.13 15.88
CA MET A 70 -30.30 -21.83 16.72
C MET A 70 -31.75 -21.54 16.34
N HIS A 71 -32.06 -20.28 15.99
CA HIS A 71 -33.42 -19.88 15.63
C HIS A 71 -33.91 -20.63 14.39
N GLY A 72 -33.13 -20.67 13.31
CA GLY A 72 -33.48 -21.41 12.09
C GLY A 72 -33.60 -22.91 12.31
N ILE A 73 -32.68 -23.47 13.10
CA ILE A 73 -32.70 -24.92 13.43
C ILE A 73 -33.96 -25.32 14.22
N VAL A 74 -34.33 -24.52 15.24
CA VAL A 74 -35.51 -24.78 16.07
C VAL A 74 -36.80 -24.60 15.27
N THR A 75 -36.87 -23.56 14.44
CA THR A 75 -38.03 -23.30 13.57
C THR A 75 -38.23 -24.43 12.57
N ALA A 76 -37.20 -24.88 11.89
CA ALA A 76 -37.24 -25.99 10.96
C ALA A 76 -37.71 -27.29 11.63
N ARG A 77 -37.21 -27.55 12.86
CA ARG A 77 -37.63 -28.72 13.64
C ARG A 77 -39.08 -28.65 14.08
N ALA A 78 -39.56 -27.48 14.47
CA ALA A 78 -40.95 -27.25 14.89
C ALA A 78 -41.95 -27.38 13.73
N THR A 79 -41.57 -27.02 12.53
CA THR A 79 -42.36 -27.08 11.30
C THR A 79 -42.15 -28.35 10.50
N ALA A 80 -41.29 -29.28 10.95
CA ALA A 80 -40.88 -30.48 10.23
C ALA A 80 -40.35 -30.18 8.81
N SER A 81 -39.70 -29.04 8.61
CA SER A 81 -39.11 -28.59 7.34
C SER A 81 -37.58 -28.72 7.34
N ALA A 82 -36.97 -28.60 6.17
CA ALA A 82 -35.52 -28.44 6.08
C ALA A 82 -35.09 -27.10 6.65
N VAL A 83 -33.89 -27.05 7.23
CA VAL A 83 -33.30 -25.77 7.70
C VAL A 83 -32.97 -24.90 6.49
N ASP A 84 -33.39 -23.65 6.53
CA ASP A 84 -33.02 -22.66 5.51
C ASP A 84 -31.53 -22.31 5.63
N ILE A 85 -30.82 -22.45 4.50
CA ILE A 85 -29.39 -22.16 4.42
C ILE A 85 -29.10 -20.70 4.78
N ASP A 86 -30.00 -19.79 4.44
CA ASP A 86 -29.87 -18.36 4.72
C ASP A 86 -29.94 -18.03 6.24
N GLU A 87 -30.53 -18.91 7.04
CA GLU A 87 -30.60 -18.82 8.49
C GLU A 87 -29.42 -19.49 9.20
N LEU A 88 -28.58 -20.23 8.45
CA LEU A 88 -27.38 -20.82 9.00
C LEU A 88 -26.21 -19.81 9.03
N ARG A 89 -25.45 -19.86 10.11
CA ARG A 89 -24.24 -19.08 10.32
C ARG A 89 -23.05 -20.00 10.53
N ILE A 90 -21.90 -19.57 10.02
CA ILE A 90 -20.63 -20.24 10.27
C ILE A 90 -19.68 -19.30 10.98
N THR A 91 -18.85 -19.84 11.85
CA THR A 91 -17.76 -19.12 12.48
C THR A 91 -16.50 -19.32 11.64
N GLY A 92 -16.02 -18.25 11.05
CA GLY A 92 -14.83 -18.29 10.18
C GLY A 92 -13.84 -17.20 10.51
N TRP A 93 -12.57 -17.43 10.19
CA TRP A 93 -11.52 -16.43 10.32
C TRP A 93 -11.59 -15.42 9.19
N VAL A 94 -12.01 -14.21 9.50
CA VAL A 94 -12.01 -13.09 8.54
C VAL A 94 -10.83 -12.19 8.82
N LYS A 95 -9.98 -11.99 7.83
CA LYS A 95 -8.95 -10.95 7.92
C LYS A 95 -9.65 -9.59 7.93
N PRO A 96 -9.35 -8.71 8.88
CA PRO A 96 -9.88 -7.36 8.83
C PRO A 96 -9.48 -6.71 7.50
N ALA A 97 -10.43 -6.07 6.85
CA ALA A 97 -10.15 -5.27 5.67
C ALA A 97 -9.06 -4.26 6.03
N THR A 98 -8.03 -4.19 5.20
CA THR A 98 -6.90 -3.28 5.40
C THR A 98 -6.91 -2.23 4.30
N ALA A 99 -6.82 -0.97 4.71
CA ALA A 99 -6.64 0.16 3.81
C ALA A 99 -5.19 0.65 3.87
N TYR A 100 -4.67 1.06 2.72
CA TYR A 100 -3.32 1.61 2.61
C TYR A 100 -3.36 3.04 2.09
N CYS A 101 -2.45 3.88 2.60
CA CYS A 101 -2.09 5.14 1.98
C CYS A 101 -0.58 5.14 1.72
N LEU A 102 -0.18 5.15 0.46
CA LEU A 102 1.21 5.29 0.05
C LEU A 102 1.57 6.76 -0.11
N LEU A 103 2.59 7.19 0.60
CA LEU A 103 3.21 8.51 0.49
C LEU A 103 4.53 8.36 -0.26
N VAL A 104 4.66 9.03 -1.38
CA VAL A 104 5.83 9.04 -2.24
C VAL A 104 6.50 10.40 -2.14
N ASP A 105 7.71 10.41 -1.60
CA ASP A 105 8.54 11.60 -1.55
C ASP A 105 9.04 11.93 -2.96
N ARG A 106 8.67 13.11 -3.46
CA ARG A 106 9.14 13.66 -4.73
C ARG A 106 10.08 14.85 -4.55
N SER A 107 10.68 14.97 -3.38
CA SER A 107 11.73 15.96 -3.14
C SER A 107 12.99 15.62 -3.93
N GLY A 108 13.77 16.64 -4.28
CA GLY A 108 15.00 16.46 -5.04
C GLY A 108 14.78 15.96 -6.47
N SER A 109 15.66 15.10 -6.96
CA SER A 109 15.61 14.57 -8.33
C SER A 109 14.83 13.26 -8.39
N MET A 110 13.57 13.32 -8.84
CA MET A 110 12.75 12.13 -9.15
C MET A 110 13.14 11.54 -10.51
N HIS A 111 14.36 10.96 -10.58
CA HIS A 111 14.89 10.29 -11.77
C HIS A 111 15.46 8.93 -11.38
N GLY A 112 15.54 8.01 -12.32
CA GLY A 112 16.17 6.70 -12.14
C GLY A 112 15.55 5.90 -11.00
N THR A 113 16.39 5.49 -10.05
CA THR A 113 16.02 4.60 -8.94
C THR A 113 14.91 5.14 -8.03
N PRO A 114 14.88 6.42 -7.58
CA PRO A 114 13.77 6.93 -6.77
C PRO A 114 12.41 6.84 -7.47
N LEU A 115 12.35 7.18 -8.75
CA LEU A 115 11.12 7.09 -9.52
C LEU A 115 10.66 5.64 -9.73
N ALA A 116 11.62 4.74 -10.03
CA ALA A 116 11.34 3.30 -10.15
C ALA A 116 10.85 2.70 -8.82
N ASN A 117 11.49 3.03 -7.69
CA ASN A 117 11.05 2.62 -6.36
C ASN A 117 9.60 3.04 -6.11
N SER A 118 9.26 4.28 -6.42
CA SER A 118 7.92 4.85 -6.23
C SER A 118 6.86 4.11 -7.04
N ALA A 119 7.17 3.81 -8.29
CA ALA A 119 6.26 3.09 -9.19
C ALA A 119 6.03 1.64 -8.76
N VAL A 120 7.11 0.92 -8.34
CA VAL A 120 7.00 -0.44 -7.80
C VAL A 120 6.26 -0.46 -6.47
N ALA A 121 6.49 0.53 -5.60
CA ALA A 121 5.76 0.65 -4.33
C ALA A 121 4.27 0.88 -4.56
N ALA A 122 3.89 1.73 -5.52
CA ALA A 122 2.49 1.95 -5.88
C ALA A 122 1.82 0.66 -6.39
N ALA A 123 2.49 -0.08 -7.27
CA ALA A 123 2.02 -1.37 -7.75
C ALA A 123 1.90 -2.40 -6.61
N ALA A 124 2.91 -2.48 -5.73
CA ALA A 124 2.93 -3.42 -4.61
C ALA A 124 1.80 -3.16 -3.61
N VAL A 125 1.50 -1.91 -3.29
CA VAL A 125 0.37 -1.53 -2.44
C VAL A 125 -0.96 -1.85 -3.11
N ALA A 126 -1.12 -1.51 -4.39
CA ALA A 126 -2.32 -1.81 -5.17
C ALA A 126 -2.66 -3.30 -5.25
N HIS A 127 -1.64 -4.17 -5.31
CA HIS A 127 -1.83 -5.62 -5.29
C HIS A 127 -2.14 -6.20 -3.91
N ARG A 128 -1.89 -5.46 -2.81
CA ARG A 128 -2.17 -5.94 -1.46
C ARG A 128 -3.61 -5.69 -1.03
N ALA A 129 -4.21 -4.59 -1.46
CA ALA A 129 -5.59 -4.26 -1.14
C ALA A 129 -6.23 -3.42 -2.25
N ALA A 130 -7.52 -3.64 -2.47
CA ALA A 130 -8.32 -2.80 -3.36
C ALA A 130 -8.53 -1.39 -2.76
N ASP A 131 -8.57 -1.29 -1.42
CA ASP A 131 -8.76 -0.04 -0.69
C ASP A 131 -7.42 0.63 -0.41
N TYR A 132 -6.99 1.50 -1.33
CA TYR A 132 -5.72 2.22 -1.20
C TYR A 132 -5.76 3.60 -1.85
N SER A 133 -4.89 4.47 -1.38
CA SER A 133 -4.60 5.78 -1.98
C SER A 133 -3.10 5.96 -2.22
N VAL A 134 -2.75 6.83 -3.13
CA VAL A 134 -1.36 7.21 -3.43
C VAL A 134 -1.26 8.73 -3.47
N ILE A 135 -0.33 9.27 -2.71
CA ILE A 135 -0.05 10.71 -2.60
C ILE A 135 1.42 10.92 -2.90
N ALA A 136 1.72 11.78 -3.83
CA ALA A 136 3.06 12.29 -4.06
C ALA A 136 3.23 13.63 -3.33
N PHE A 137 4.29 13.78 -2.56
CA PHE A 137 4.49 14.98 -1.77
C PHE A 137 5.89 15.59 -1.95
N ALA A 138 5.95 16.90 -1.76
CA ALA A 138 7.15 17.71 -1.63
C ALA A 138 6.81 18.89 -0.71
N GLY A 139 6.88 20.14 -1.15
CA GLY A 139 6.30 21.29 -0.46
C GLY A 139 4.78 21.36 -0.58
N ASP A 140 4.20 20.57 -1.44
CA ASP A 140 2.77 20.34 -1.64
C ASP A 140 2.47 18.84 -1.62
N ALA A 141 1.17 18.47 -1.54
CA ALA A 141 0.72 17.09 -1.58
C ALA A 141 -0.27 16.90 -2.74
N VAL A 142 0.07 16.01 -3.69
CA VAL A 142 -0.73 15.70 -4.87
C VAL A 142 -1.29 14.29 -4.74
N VAL A 143 -2.61 14.17 -4.68
CA VAL A 143 -3.30 12.88 -4.64
C VAL A 143 -3.34 12.31 -6.06
N THR A 144 -2.49 11.31 -6.36
CA THR A 144 -2.46 10.63 -7.66
C THR A 144 -3.56 9.58 -7.77
N LYS A 145 -3.93 8.94 -6.64
CA LYS A 145 -5.12 8.10 -6.50
C LYS A 145 -5.80 8.37 -5.15
N SER A 146 -7.05 8.77 -5.18
CA SER A 146 -7.86 8.93 -3.98
C SER A 146 -8.32 7.56 -3.43
N GLN A 147 -8.58 7.49 -2.11
CA GLN A 147 -9.00 6.26 -1.44
C GLN A 147 -10.30 5.68 -2.04
N ASP A 148 -11.23 6.56 -2.37
CA ASP A 148 -12.56 6.27 -2.87
C ASP A 148 -12.66 6.22 -4.41
N SER A 149 -11.54 6.36 -5.14
CA SER A 149 -11.54 6.28 -6.60
C SER A 149 -11.22 4.87 -7.09
N ASP A 150 -11.89 4.45 -8.13
CA ASP A 150 -11.53 3.26 -8.90
C ASP A 150 -10.56 3.64 -10.02
N LYS A 151 -9.32 3.16 -9.92
CA LYS A 151 -8.26 3.44 -10.89
C LYS A 151 -7.40 2.20 -11.06
N SER A 152 -7.16 1.79 -12.31
CA SER A 152 -6.34 0.60 -12.57
C SER A 152 -4.90 0.77 -12.07
N VAL A 153 -4.26 -0.34 -11.71
CA VAL A 153 -2.89 -0.35 -11.20
C VAL A 153 -1.93 0.29 -12.21
N GLU A 154 -2.10 -0.04 -13.50
CA GLU A 154 -1.29 0.51 -14.59
C GLU A 154 -1.45 2.03 -14.71
N ALA A 155 -2.67 2.54 -14.54
CA ALA A 155 -2.91 3.98 -14.57
C ALA A 155 -2.25 4.69 -13.39
N VAL A 156 -2.28 4.10 -12.19
CA VAL A 156 -1.60 4.65 -11.01
C VAL A 156 -0.08 4.65 -11.20
N VAL A 157 0.49 3.54 -11.67
CA VAL A 157 1.93 3.43 -11.96
C VAL A 157 2.35 4.46 -13.01
N ASN A 158 1.56 4.62 -14.08
CA ASN A 158 1.83 5.61 -15.12
C ASN A 158 1.80 7.05 -14.57
N ASP A 159 0.87 7.38 -13.67
CA ASP A 159 0.84 8.69 -13.04
C ASP A 159 2.05 8.93 -12.15
N VAL A 160 2.50 7.92 -11.41
CA VAL A 160 3.72 8.01 -10.60
C VAL A 160 4.94 8.22 -11.50
N LEU A 161 5.03 7.54 -12.64
CA LEU A 161 6.14 7.68 -13.58
C LEU A 161 6.23 9.05 -14.28
N VAL A 162 5.18 9.86 -14.24
CA VAL A 162 5.20 11.24 -14.77
C VAL A 162 5.52 12.29 -13.72
N LEU A 163 5.63 11.90 -12.44
CA LEU A 163 5.98 12.83 -11.38
C LEU A 163 7.34 13.48 -11.64
N ARG A 164 7.47 14.72 -11.20
CA ARG A 164 8.71 15.48 -11.26
C ARG A 164 9.12 15.88 -9.85
N GLY A 165 10.41 15.91 -9.61
CA GLY A 165 10.97 16.38 -8.36
C GLY A 165 10.64 17.85 -8.08
N ALA A 166 10.47 18.19 -6.80
CA ALA A 166 10.28 19.54 -6.30
C ALA A 166 11.17 19.78 -5.08
N GLY A 167 11.61 21.03 -4.86
CA GLY A 167 12.76 21.33 -4.03
C GLY A 167 12.61 21.21 -2.51
N THR A 168 11.39 21.21 -1.96
CA THR A 168 11.14 21.15 -0.50
C THR A 168 10.42 19.87 -0.11
N THR A 169 10.63 19.42 1.16
CA THR A 169 10.01 18.21 1.70
C THR A 169 9.19 18.56 2.93
N ASP A 170 7.85 18.47 2.83
CA ASP A 170 6.92 18.61 3.97
C ASP A 170 6.31 17.25 4.33
N VAL A 171 7.03 16.50 5.15
CA VAL A 171 6.58 15.20 5.67
C VAL A 171 5.30 15.35 6.51
N ALA A 172 5.19 16.44 7.30
CA ALA A 172 4.01 16.66 8.13
C ALA A 172 2.75 16.88 7.31
N LEU A 173 2.85 17.61 6.18
CA LEU A 173 1.73 17.75 5.23
C LEU A 173 1.34 16.41 4.61
N ALA A 174 2.32 15.59 4.22
CA ALA A 174 2.08 14.28 3.66
C ALA A 174 1.33 13.38 4.65
N LEU A 175 1.77 13.30 5.92
CA LEU A 175 1.13 12.49 6.95
C LEU A 175 -0.31 12.96 7.24
N ARG A 176 -0.56 14.27 7.33
CA ARG A 176 -1.92 14.81 7.45
C ARG A 176 -2.79 14.48 6.23
N SER A 177 -2.22 14.52 5.04
CA SER A 177 -2.94 14.15 3.83
C SER A 177 -3.31 12.66 3.80
N ALA A 178 -2.45 11.79 4.35
CA ALA A 178 -2.74 10.37 4.53
C ALA A 178 -3.92 10.16 5.49
N GLN A 179 -3.97 10.88 6.62
CA GLN A 179 -5.11 10.83 7.55
C GLN A 179 -6.43 11.16 6.84
N VAL A 180 -6.44 12.21 6.02
CA VAL A 180 -7.64 12.62 5.25
C VAL A 180 -8.05 11.53 4.26
N GLN A 181 -7.13 10.86 3.59
CA GLN A 181 -7.45 9.78 2.66
C GLN A 181 -7.95 8.54 3.42
N LEU A 182 -7.25 8.10 4.45
CA LEU A 182 -7.62 6.92 5.24
C LEU A 182 -8.92 7.11 6.04
N ALA A 183 -9.30 8.36 6.37
CA ALA A 183 -10.59 8.65 6.98
C ALA A 183 -11.79 8.28 6.08
N ARG A 184 -11.59 8.21 4.76
CA ARG A 184 -12.63 7.80 3.79
C ARG A 184 -12.84 6.29 3.75
N SER A 185 -11.88 5.50 4.28
CA SER A 185 -11.98 4.05 4.34
C SER A 185 -12.74 3.58 5.58
N ARG A 186 -13.52 2.51 5.40
CA ARG A 186 -14.19 1.76 6.48
C ARG A 186 -13.39 0.56 6.96
N ALA A 187 -12.18 0.36 6.45
CA ALA A 187 -11.32 -0.74 6.86
C ALA A 187 -11.01 -0.68 8.36
N GLY A 188 -10.96 -1.84 8.99
CA GLY A 188 -10.64 -1.96 10.42
C GLY A 188 -9.14 -1.81 10.73
N ARG A 189 -8.28 -1.85 9.71
CA ARG A 189 -6.84 -1.60 9.82
C ARG A 189 -6.41 -0.60 8.76
N LYS A 190 -5.74 0.46 9.15
CA LYS A 190 -5.31 1.55 8.26
C LYS A 190 -3.82 1.74 8.38
N ILE A 191 -3.12 1.59 7.26
CA ILE A 191 -1.66 1.62 7.21
C ILE A 191 -1.19 2.74 6.29
N THR A 192 -0.36 3.61 6.81
CA THR A 192 0.39 4.58 6.02
C THR A 192 1.77 4.01 5.69
N VAL A 193 2.11 3.96 4.42
CA VAL A 193 3.44 3.58 3.93
C VAL A 193 4.13 4.83 3.41
N LEU A 194 5.20 5.24 4.07
CA LEU A 194 6.01 6.42 3.69
C LEU A 194 7.28 5.95 2.98
N LEU A 195 7.43 6.30 1.72
CA LEU A 195 8.66 6.09 0.96
C LEU A 195 9.46 7.40 0.94
N SER A 196 10.39 7.54 1.87
CA SER A 196 11.20 8.76 2.08
C SER A 196 12.40 8.48 2.97
N ASP A 197 13.45 9.30 2.88
CA ASP A 197 14.55 9.40 3.85
C ASP A 197 14.14 10.13 5.13
N CYS A 198 12.96 10.74 5.15
CA CYS A 198 12.40 11.55 6.24
C CYS A 198 13.14 12.85 6.54
N ARG A 199 13.96 13.36 5.61
CA ARG A 199 14.62 14.67 5.73
C ARG A 199 13.62 15.79 5.43
N ALA A 200 12.89 16.21 6.46
CA ALA A 200 11.96 17.32 6.33
C ALA A 200 12.75 18.65 6.22
N THR A 201 12.47 19.40 5.15
CA THR A 201 13.02 20.76 4.97
C THR A 201 12.00 21.84 5.28
N ALA A 202 10.72 21.49 5.40
CA ALA A 202 9.65 22.38 5.84
C ALA A 202 9.50 22.38 7.37
N LYS A 203 8.92 23.47 7.90
CA LYS A 203 8.76 23.68 9.35
C LYS A 203 7.56 22.93 9.98
N GLY A 204 6.98 21.94 9.31
CA GLY A 204 5.86 21.19 9.82
C GLY A 204 6.26 20.24 10.96
N ASP A 205 5.40 20.08 11.98
CA ASP A 205 5.60 19.09 13.03
C ASP A 205 5.16 17.70 12.54
N MET A 206 6.14 16.92 12.09
CA MET A 206 5.89 15.57 11.58
C MET A 206 5.59 14.56 12.69
N HIS A 207 6.03 14.81 13.94
CA HIS A 207 5.72 13.95 15.08
C HIS A 207 4.26 14.07 15.48
N ALA A 208 3.75 15.29 15.59
CA ALA A 208 2.33 15.53 15.84
C ALA A 208 1.45 14.99 14.70
N ALA A 209 1.90 15.13 13.45
CA ALA A 209 1.17 14.57 12.31
C ALA A 209 1.15 13.03 12.32
N ALA A 210 2.24 12.37 12.72
CA ALA A 210 2.29 10.91 12.80
C ALA A 210 1.40 10.33 13.91
N ALA A 211 1.23 11.06 15.02
CA ALA A 211 0.39 10.63 16.14
C ALA A 211 -1.10 10.42 15.77
N GLY A 212 -1.57 11.00 14.68
CA GLY A 212 -2.92 10.81 14.16
C GLY A 212 -3.09 9.64 13.19
N LEU A 213 -2.06 8.82 12.98
CA LEU A 213 -2.09 7.63 12.12
C LEU A 213 -2.24 6.36 12.96
N ASP A 214 -3.00 5.37 12.46
CA ASP A 214 -3.17 4.08 13.14
C ASP A 214 -1.87 3.26 13.09
N GLU A 215 -1.29 3.13 11.89
CA GLU A 215 -0.01 2.45 11.66
C GLU A 215 0.83 3.23 10.65
N LEU A 216 2.12 3.40 10.96
CA LEU A 216 3.10 4.00 10.04
C LEU A 216 4.24 3.02 9.77
N VAL A 217 4.50 2.81 8.49
CA VAL A 217 5.62 2.03 7.96
C VAL A 217 6.47 2.96 7.10
N ILE A 218 7.78 2.92 7.27
CA ILE A 218 8.72 3.75 6.51
C ILE A 218 9.62 2.85 5.69
N LEU A 219 9.65 3.09 4.39
CA LEU A 219 10.60 2.49 3.45
C LEU A 219 11.65 3.54 3.12
N ALA A 220 12.84 3.39 3.68
CA ALA A 220 13.92 4.34 3.52
C ALA A 220 14.99 3.84 2.53
N PRO A 221 15.67 4.72 1.76
CA PRO A 221 16.77 4.33 0.89
C PRO A 221 17.91 3.67 1.68
N GLN A 222 18.46 2.57 1.19
CA GLN A 222 19.66 1.97 1.78
C GLN A 222 20.85 2.94 1.66
N GLY A 223 21.53 3.20 2.78
CA GLY A 223 22.67 4.13 2.84
C GLY A 223 22.27 5.59 3.14
N ASP A 224 20.97 5.90 3.19
CA ASP A 224 20.45 7.21 3.58
C ASP A 224 19.16 7.07 4.39
N ALA A 225 19.26 6.42 5.56
CA ALA A 225 18.10 6.04 6.37
C ALA A 225 18.18 6.54 7.83
N ASP A 226 19.22 7.29 8.20
CA ASP A 226 19.45 7.68 9.60
C ASP A 226 18.31 8.53 10.15
N ASP A 227 17.84 9.51 9.40
CA ASP A 227 16.71 10.37 9.78
C ASP A 227 15.40 9.56 9.83
N ALA A 228 15.19 8.63 8.91
CA ALA A 228 14.04 7.73 8.92
C ALA A 228 14.03 6.83 10.15
N PHE A 229 15.16 6.26 10.56
CA PHE A 229 15.28 5.48 11.79
C PHE A 229 15.09 6.34 13.05
N ALA A 230 15.61 7.56 13.08
CA ALA A 230 15.41 8.48 14.19
C ALA A 230 13.93 8.84 14.35
N PHE A 231 13.28 9.21 13.26
CA PHE A 231 11.85 9.52 13.22
C PHE A 231 11.00 8.29 13.59
N GLY A 232 11.28 7.14 12.97
CA GLY A 232 10.54 5.90 13.24
C GLY A 232 10.58 5.49 14.71
N ARG A 233 11.75 5.58 15.37
CA ARG A 233 11.86 5.33 16.82
C ARG A 233 11.04 6.30 17.64
N ALA A 234 11.03 7.59 17.26
CA ALA A 234 10.30 8.61 18.01
C ALA A 234 8.77 8.45 17.94
N VAL A 235 8.25 7.93 16.83
CA VAL A 235 6.79 7.78 16.61
C VAL A 235 6.30 6.33 16.68
N GLY A 236 7.18 5.37 16.96
CA GLY A 236 6.83 3.94 17.01
C GLY A 236 6.56 3.32 15.63
N ALA A 237 7.06 3.93 14.56
CA ALA A 237 6.92 3.41 13.21
C ALA A 237 7.94 2.30 12.92
N ARG A 238 7.55 1.33 12.09
CA ARG A 238 8.45 0.31 11.57
C ARG A 238 9.22 0.85 10.38
N VAL A 239 10.53 0.73 10.40
CA VAL A 239 11.42 1.22 9.33
C VAL A 239 12.14 0.05 8.68
N VAL A 240 12.10 -0.02 7.36
CA VAL A 240 12.82 -1.01 6.54
C VAL A 240 13.59 -0.28 5.45
N THR A 241 14.83 -0.69 5.21
CA THR A 241 15.65 -0.10 4.14
C THR A 241 15.42 -0.79 2.81
N VAL A 242 15.52 -0.03 1.73
CA VAL A 242 15.31 -0.49 0.35
C VAL A 242 16.57 -0.27 -0.46
N ALA A 243 17.12 -1.34 -1.02
CA ALA A 243 18.32 -1.30 -1.86
C ALA A 243 18.02 -0.81 -3.28
N GLY A 244 16.83 -1.15 -3.80
CA GLY A 244 16.41 -0.81 -5.16
C GLY A 244 14.97 -1.26 -5.44
N PRO A 245 14.46 -1.01 -6.66
CA PRO A 245 13.07 -1.33 -7.03
C PRO A 245 12.69 -2.79 -6.81
N SER A 246 13.58 -3.73 -7.11
CA SER A 246 13.33 -5.17 -6.95
C SER A 246 13.17 -5.59 -5.48
N HIS A 247 13.69 -4.80 -4.53
CA HIS A 247 13.58 -5.08 -3.10
C HIS A 247 12.28 -4.58 -2.46
N ILE A 248 11.57 -3.64 -3.10
CA ILE A 248 10.35 -3.01 -2.57
C ILE A 248 9.28 -4.03 -2.11
N PRO A 249 8.91 -5.06 -2.90
CA PRO A 249 7.87 -6.00 -2.48
C PRO A 249 8.25 -6.80 -1.22
N ALA A 250 9.53 -7.19 -1.10
CA ALA A 250 10.04 -7.90 0.07
C ALA A 250 10.13 -6.98 1.30
N ALA A 251 10.65 -5.76 1.14
CA ALA A 251 10.72 -4.76 2.19
C ALA A 251 9.33 -4.39 2.73
N LEU A 252 8.34 -4.25 1.83
CA LEU A 252 6.96 -4.01 2.23
C LEU A 252 6.35 -5.20 2.99
N ALA A 253 6.64 -6.44 2.59
CA ALA A 253 6.21 -7.64 3.29
C ALA A 253 6.82 -7.73 4.70
N GLU A 254 8.13 -7.50 4.82
CA GLU A 254 8.84 -7.44 6.10
C GLU A 254 8.25 -6.36 7.01
N ALA A 255 8.04 -5.16 6.48
CA ALA A 255 7.51 -4.04 7.23
C ALA A 255 6.08 -4.27 7.74
N LEU A 256 5.27 -5.02 7.02
CA LEU A 256 3.89 -5.35 7.39
C LEU A 256 3.77 -6.59 8.29
N GLY A 257 4.86 -7.35 8.44
CA GLY A 257 4.89 -8.58 9.23
C GLY A 257 4.17 -9.75 8.56
N ASP A 258 4.18 -9.74 7.22
CA ASP A 258 3.56 -10.79 6.39
C ASP A 258 4.49 -11.98 6.18
#